data_44da8a70922e87a3132473319f8fb592
#
_entry.id   44da8a70922e87a3132473319f8fb592
#
_cell.length_a   1.000
_cell.length_b   1.000
_cell.length_c   1.000
_cell.angle_alpha   90.00
_cell.angle_beta   90.00
_cell.angle_gamma   90.00
#
_symmetry.space_group_name_H-M   'P 1'
#
loop_
_entity.id
_entity.type
_entity.pdbx_description
1 polymer ?
#
loop_
_entity_poly.entity_id
_entity_poly.type
_entity_poly.pdbx_seq_one_letter_code
_entity_poly.pdbx_strand_id
1 'polypeptide(L)'
;MKSNKKYTTQTFTKRVDHEGGAHVGAKALTEPAVCKICGAIYSGRRWRLWEPQDALDRHNLLKPQHKTVCPACKQVGEGVVGGYLSIDGAFLGSHRSEITSLISNETRRAAEDNPLSKIMNWSDEPDRVDIETTTEHLAQRLGHALEKAFDGKATYKFSHENKVARVNWHRD
;
A
#
# COMPACT_ATOMS: atom_id res chain seq x y z
N MET A 1 30.11 27.40 7.69
CA MET A 1 30.48 26.30 6.79
C MET A 1 29.31 25.34 6.66
N LYS A 2 28.61 25.30 5.52
CA LYS A 2 27.49 24.36 5.26
C LYS A 2 28.08 23.04 4.75
N SER A 3 27.89 21.97 5.53
CA SER A 3 28.30 20.61 5.17
C SER A 3 27.43 20.08 4.02
N ASN A 4 28.02 19.97 2.85
CA ASN A 4 27.43 19.29 1.69
C ASN A 4 27.50 17.76 1.91
N LYS A 5 26.52 17.19 2.59
CA LYS A 5 26.38 15.73 2.64
C LYS A 5 25.91 15.23 1.27
N LYS A 6 26.87 14.73 0.48
CA LYS A 6 26.56 13.96 -0.74
C LYS A 6 25.84 12.67 -0.35
N TYR A 7 24.58 12.55 -0.73
CA TYR A 7 23.85 11.28 -0.65
C TYR A 7 24.48 10.29 -1.63
N THR A 8 25.11 9.24 -1.11
CA THR A 8 25.61 8.15 -1.93
C THR A 8 24.55 7.07 -2.11
N THR A 9 24.57 6.36 -3.23
CA THR A 9 23.62 5.26 -3.56
C THR A 9 23.56 4.17 -2.46
N GLN A 10 24.66 3.97 -1.73
CA GLN A 10 24.73 3.06 -0.58
C GLN A 10 23.87 3.51 0.62
N THR A 11 23.70 4.81 0.81
CA THR A 11 22.86 5.35 1.89
C THR A 11 21.37 5.18 1.57
N PHE A 12 21.03 5.15 0.29
CA PHE A 12 19.65 4.96 -0.18
C PHE A 12 19.22 3.49 -0.07
N THR A 13 20.09 2.53 -0.40
CA THR A 13 19.83 1.10 -0.28
C THR A 13 19.68 0.64 1.16
N LYS A 14 20.38 1.24 2.12
CA LYS A 14 20.22 0.94 3.56
C LYS A 14 18.90 1.42 4.17
N ARG A 15 18.22 2.40 3.56
CA ARG A 15 16.91 2.87 4.03
C ARG A 15 15.72 2.12 3.42
N VAL A 16 15.95 1.30 2.42
CA VAL A 16 14.98 0.34 1.89
C VAL A 16 15.06 -0.97 2.69
N ASP A 17 15.91 -1.00 3.71
CA ASP A 17 15.93 -2.09 4.66
C ASP A 17 14.54 -2.24 5.25
N HIS A 18 13.97 -3.37 5.02
CA HIS A 18 12.75 -3.94 5.51
C HIS A 18 12.62 -3.93 7.06
N GLU A 19 13.33 -3.05 7.72
CA GLU A 19 13.31 -2.83 9.16
C GLU A 19 12.11 -2.00 9.55
N GLY A 20 11.00 -2.68 9.82
CA GLY A 20 9.95 -2.06 10.56
C GLY A 20 8.55 -2.06 9.98
N GLY A 21 8.18 -3.08 9.27
CA GLY A 21 6.78 -3.49 9.20
C GLY A 21 6.42 -4.33 10.43
N ALA A 22 5.14 -4.45 10.77
CA ALA A 22 4.64 -5.28 11.87
C ALA A 22 5.07 -6.77 11.84
N HIS A 23 5.91 -7.16 10.90
CA HIS A 23 6.34 -8.52 10.62
C HIS A 23 7.86 -8.69 10.50
N VAL A 24 8.64 -7.78 11.12
CA VAL A 24 10.10 -7.96 11.26
C VAL A 24 10.38 -9.21 12.08
N GLY A 25 11.21 -10.11 11.53
CA GLY A 25 11.58 -11.37 12.18
C GLY A 25 10.77 -12.60 11.75
N ALA A 26 9.91 -12.47 10.74
CA ALA A 26 9.27 -13.64 10.15
C ALA A 26 10.32 -14.60 9.55
N LYS A 27 10.24 -15.89 9.88
CA LYS A 27 11.09 -16.92 9.27
C LYS A 27 11.00 -16.83 7.74
N ALA A 28 12.13 -17.03 7.06
CA ALA A 28 12.16 -17.09 5.60
C ALA A 28 11.09 -18.06 5.09
N LEU A 29 10.24 -17.58 4.20
CA LEU A 29 9.20 -18.40 3.60
C LEU A 29 9.85 -19.41 2.65
N THR A 30 9.30 -20.63 2.61
CA THR A 30 9.66 -21.60 1.58
C THR A 30 9.17 -21.08 0.23
N GLU A 31 10.07 -20.99 -0.74
CA GLU A 31 9.73 -20.55 -2.08
C GLU A 31 9.44 -21.74 -3.01
N PRO A 32 8.49 -21.61 -3.93
CA PRO A 32 7.50 -20.53 -3.99
C PRO A 32 6.42 -20.66 -2.91
N ALA A 33 5.80 -19.53 -2.49
CA ALA A 33 4.65 -19.56 -1.60
C ALA A 33 3.50 -18.72 -2.18
N VAL A 34 2.25 -19.11 -1.90
CA VAL A 34 1.05 -18.44 -2.40
C VAL A 34 0.17 -18.02 -1.23
N CYS A 35 -0.25 -16.77 -1.25
CA CYS A 35 -1.19 -16.27 -0.26
C CYS A 35 -2.57 -16.89 -0.48
N LYS A 36 -3.07 -17.63 0.52
CA LYS A 36 -4.39 -18.29 0.46
C LYS A 36 -5.57 -17.32 0.44
N ILE A 37 -5.35 -16.04 0.77
CA ILE A 37 -6.39 -15.01 0.82
C ILE A 37 -6.45 -14.23 -0.49
N CYS A 38 -5.33 -13.69 -0.96
CA CYS A 38 -5.31 -12.80 -2.12
C CYS A 38 -4.63 -13.38 -3.37
N GLY A 39 -4.03 -14.55 -3.28
CA GLY A 39 -3.37 -15.20 -4.40
C GLY A 39 -1.98 -14.63 -4.75
N ALA A 40 -1.48 -13.62 -4.05
CA ALA A 40 -0.13 -13.11 -4.31
C ALA A 40 0.91 -14.21 -4.14
N ILE A 41 1.94 -14.21 -5.00
CA ILE A 41 3.00 -15.21 -5.03
C ILE A 41 4.27 -14.62 -4.40
N TYR A 42 4.89 -15.38 -3.50
CA TYR A 42 6.23 -15.10 -2.97
C TYR A 42 7.26 -15.91 -3.75
N SER A 43 8.11 -15.22 -4.47
CA SER A 43 9.19 -15.81 -5.27
C SER A 43 10.29 -14.79 -5.47
N GLY A 44 11.55 -15.23 -5.50
CA GLY A 44 12.69 -14.32 -5.58
C GLY A 44 12.77 -13.37 -4.39
N ARG A 45 12.40 -13.83 -3.20
CA ARG A 45 12.40 -13.09 -1.92
C ARG A 45 11.47 -11.88 -1.89
N ARG A 46 10.44 -11.84 -2.76
CA ARG A 46 9.44 -10.76 -2.78
C ARG A 46 8.05 -11.28 -3.17
N TRP A 47 7.04 -10.55 -2.76
CA TRP A 47 5.66 -10.77 -3.18
C TRP A 47 5.42 -10.11 -4.53
N ARG A 48 4.68 -10.80 -5.42
CA ARG A 48 4.25 -10.29 -6.72
C ARG A 48 2.83 -10.75 -7.03
N LEU A 49 2.20 -10.12 -8.00
CA LEU A 49 0.92 -10.60 -8.53
C LEU A 49 1.13 -11.88 -9.34
N TRP A 50 0.03 -12.57 -9.56
CA TRP A 50 -0.04 -13.70 -10.48
C TRP A 50 0.26 -13.24 -11.90
N GLU A 51 1.10 -13.96 -12.61
CA GLU A 51 1.45 -13.69 -14.00
C GLU A 51 1.01 -14.87 -14.91
N PRO A 52 0.81 -14.67 -16.23
CA PRO A 52 0.36 -15.73 -17.12
C PRO A 52 1.22 -17.00 -17.10
N GLN A 53 2.53 -16.88 -16.94
CA GLN A 53 3.45 -18.00 -16.83
C GLN A 53 3.21 -18.87 -15.60
N ASP A 54 2.68 -18.31 -14.52
CA ASP A 54 2.36 -19.07 -13.31
C ASP A 54 1.23 -20.08 -13.53
N ALA A 55 0.44 -19.88 -14.58
CA ALA A 55 -0.62 -20.82 -14.96
C ALA A 55 -0.06 -22.21 -15.31
N LEU A 56 1.15 -22.27 -15.86
CA LEU A 56 1.83 -23.53 -16.21
C LEU A 56 2.18 -24.35 -14.97
N ASP A 57 2.47 -23.67 -13.86
CA ASP A 57 2.88 -24.28 -12.58
C ASP A 57 1.77 -24.26 -11.52
N ARG A 58 0.55 -23.87 -11.92
CA ARG A 58 -0.58 -23.65 -11.01
C ARG A 58 -0.82 -24.84 -10.08
N HIS A 59 -0.73 -26.08 -10.61
CA HIS A 59 -0.95 -27.27 -9.81
C HIS A 59 0.07 -27.39 -8.66
N ASN A 60 1.33 -27.08 -8.91
CA ASN A 60 2.39 -27.10 -7.90
C ASN A 60 2.24 -25.97 -6.89
N LEU A 61 2.00 -24.74 -7.37
CA LEU A 61 1.85 -23.54 -6.54
C LEU A 61 0.67 -23.62 -5.56
N LEU A 62 -0.39 -24.34 -5.93
CA LEU A 62 -1.57 -24.49 -5.07
C LEU A 62 -1.53 -25.65 -4.10
N LYS A 63 -0.42 -26.41 -4.04
CA LYS A 63 -0.24 -27.46 -3.04
C LYS A 63 -0.24 -26.88 -1.63
N PRO A 64 -0.75 -27.61 -0.62
CA PRO A 64 -0.89 -27.11 0.75
C PRO A 64 0.42 -26.57 1.36
N GLN A 65 1.57 -27.20 1.06
CA GLN A 65 2.87 -26.80 1.59
C GLN A 65 3.33 -25.42 1.11
N HIS A 66 2.78 -24.92 0.00
CA HIS A 66 3.10 -23.60 -0.57
C HIS A 66 2.11 -22.52 -0.13
N LYS A 67 1.05 -22.89 0.60
CA LYS A 67 0.02 -21.93 1.04
C LYS A 67 0.43 -21.22 2.32
N THR A 68 0.35 -19.90 2.30
CA THR A 68 0.63 -19.03 3.43
C THR A 68 -0.33 -17.85 3.48
N VAL A 69 -0.14 -16.92 4.38
CA VAL A 69 -0.82 -15.60 4.39
C VAL A 69 0.23 -14.53 4.18
N CYS A 70 0.08 -13.67 3.16
CA CYS A 70 1.01 -12.58 2.92
C CYS A 70 0.93 -11.53 4.04
N PRO A 71 1.99 -10.72 4.25
CA PRO A 71 2.03 -9.69 5.29
C PRO A 71 0.83 -8.74 5.25
N ALA A 72 0.43 -8.29 4.06
CA ALA A 72 -0.72 -7.39 3.91
C ALA A 72 -2.04 -8.03 4.34
N CYS A 73 -2.29 -9.28 3.95
CA CYS A 73 -3.51 -9.99 4.36
C CYS A 73 -3.52 -10.29 5.87
N LYS A 74 -2.36 -10.56 6.46
CA LYS A 74 -2.22 -10.69 7.90
C LYS A 74 -2.53 -9.36 8.59
N GLN A 75 -1.95 -8.27 8.10
CA GLN A 75 -2.14 -6.91 8.59
C GLN A 75 -3.62 -6.49 8.55
N VAL A 76 -4.32 -6.81 7.44
CA VAL A 76 -5.78 -6.59 7.33
C VAL A 76 -6.54 -7.38 8.40
N GLY A 77 -6.20 -8.65 8.61
CA GLY A 77 -6.85 -9.49 9.63
C GLY A 77 -6.59 -9.04 11.07
N GLU A 78 -5.46 -8.38 11.32
CA GLU A 78 -5.06 -7.85 12.63
C GLU A 78 -5.50 -6.38 12.84
N GLY A 79 -6.05 -5.72 11.81
CA GLY A 79 -6.46 -4.31 11.87
C GLY A 79 -5.27 -3.34 12.00
N VAL A 80 -4.06 -3.72 11.58
CA VAL A 80 -2.87 -2.88 11.69
C VAL A 80 -2.77 -1.96 10.50
N VAL A 81 -3.12 -0.68 10.69
CA VAL A 81 -3.17 0.33 9.62
C VAL A 81 -1.80 0.95 9.38
N GLY A 82 -1.37 0.98 8.10
CA GLY A 82 -0.12 1.64 7.68
C GLY A 82 -0.32 3.08 7.21
N GLY A 83 -1.52 3.44 6.74
CA GLY A 83 -1.82 4.80 6.32
C GLY A 83 -3.30 5.14 6.34
N TYR A 84 -3.59 6.40 6.56
CA TYR A 84 -4.93 6.98 6.54
C TYR A 84 -5.01 8.05 5.47
N LEU A 85 -6.09 8.05 4.70
CA LEU A 85 -6.44 9.12 3.78
C LEU A 85 -7.84 9.59 4.11
N SER A 86 -7.98 10.89 4.40
CA SER A 86 -9.26 11.56 4.55
C SER A 86 -9.48 12.53 3.41
N ILE A 87 -10.68 12.54 2.86
CA ILE A 87 -11.09 13.37 1.73
C ILE A 87 -12.33 14.13 2.15
N ASP A 88 -12.30 15.46 2.09
CA ASP A 88 -13.44 16.31 2.44
C ASP A 88 -13.51 17.59 1.59
N GLY A 89 -14.56 18.39 1.81
CA GLY A 89 -14.82 19.64 1.10
C GLY A 89 -16.00 19.55 0.13
N ALA A 90 -16.50 20.69 -0.30
CA ALA A 90 -17.71 20.77 -1.13
C ALA A 90 -17.55 20.08 -2.51
N PHE A 91 -16.33 20.05 -3.04
CA PHE A 91 -16.00 19.37 -4.28
C PHE A 91 -16.33 17.87 -4.24
N LEU A 92 -16.17 17.21 -3.08
CA LEU A 92 -16.43 15.77 -2.90
C LEU A 92 -17.86 15.40 -3.30
N GLY A 93 -18.84 16.22 -2.93
CA GLY A 93 -20.26 15.91 -3.17
C GLY A 93 -20.58 15.72 -4.64
N SER A 94 -20.06 16.59 -5.51
CA SER A 94 -20.34 16.59 -6.97
C SER A 94 -19.41 15.68 -7.78
N HIS A 95 -18.24 15.30 -7.26
CA HIS A 95 -17.20 14.54 -7.98
C HIS A 95 -16.86 13.18 -7.36
N ARG A 96 -17.74 12.67 -6.51
CA ARG A 96 -17.52 11.44 -5.75
C ARG A 96 -17.17 10.23 -6.62
N SER A 97 -17.88 10.04 -7.73
CA SER A 97 -17.64 8.94 -8.66
C SER A 97 -16.26 9.01 -9.33
N GLU A 98 -15.82 10.21 -9.68
CA GLU A 98 -14.52 10.46 -10.31
C GLU A 98 -13.39 10.22 -9.31
N ILE A 99 -13.56 10.71 -8.08
CA ILE A 99 -12.64 10.48 -6.96
C ILE A 99 -12.50 8.97 -6.68
N THR A 100 -13.64 8.26 -6.56
CA THR A 100 -13.65 6.81 -6.34
C THR A 100 -12.95 6.05 -7.46
N SER A 101 -13.19 6.45 -8.71
CA SER A 101 -12.55 5.87 -9.89
C SER A 101 -11.04 6.10 -9.89
N LEU A 102 -10.59 7.31 -9.55
CA LEU A 102 -9.17 7.65 -9.43
C LEU A 102 -8.49 6.77 -8.37
N ILE A 103 -9.07 6.70 -7.17
CA ILE A 103 -8.53 5.91 -6.06
C ILE A 103 -8.43 4.44 -6.43
N SER A 104 -9.47 3.88 -7.03
CA SER A 104 -9.49 2.47 -7.48
C SER A 104 -8.39 2.20 -8.50
N ASN A 105 -8.21 3.09 -9.49
CA ASN A 105 -7.18 2.97 -10.50
C ASN A 105 -5.77 3.08 -9.93
N GLU A 106 -5.53 4.04 -9.03
CA GLU A 106 -4.22 4.20 -8.40
C GLU A 106 -3.90 3.05 -7.43
N THR A 107 -4.89 2.51 -6.73
CA THR A 107 -4.72 1.32 -5.89
C THR A 107 -4.33 0.11 -6.74
N ARG A 108 -4.98 -0.09 -7.89
CA ARG A 108 -4.62 -1.18 -8.81
C ARG A 108 -3.19 -1.04 -9.33
N ARG A 109 -2.79 0.16 -9.77
CA ARG A 109 -1.42 0.45 -10.21
C ARG A 109 -0.40 0.23 -9.08
N ALA A 110 -0.73 0.66 -7.87
CA ALA A 110 0.14 0.43 -6.71
C ALA A 110 0.31 -1.07 -6.42
N ALA A 111 -0.73 -1.89 -6.62
CA ALA A 111 -0.66 -3.33 -6.44
C ALA A 111 0.19 -4.03 -7.52
N GLU A 112 0.26 -3.49 -8.74
CA GLU A 112 1.17 -3.96 -9.80
C GLU A 112 2.65 -3.78 -9.37
N ASP A 113 2.97 -2.64 -8.74
CA ASP A 113 4.31 -2.36 -8.21
C ASP A 113 4.60 -3.16 -6.92
N ASN A 114 3.61 -3.23 -6.04
CA ASN A 114 3.70 -3.92 -4.75
C ASN A 114 2.33 -4.49 -4.33
N PRO A 115 2.11 -5.80 -4.44
CA PRO A 115 0.83 -6.45 -4.11
C PRO A 115 0.47 -6.39 -2.63
N LEU A 116 1.39 -5.93 -1.77
CA LEU A 116 1.14 -5.69 -0.36
C LEU A 116 0.45 -4.33 -0.11
N SER A 117 0.41 -3.44 -1.11
CA SER A 117 -0.29 -2.15 -1.05
C SER A 117 -1.79 -2.35 -1.30
N LYS A 118 -2.60 -2.28 -0.24
CA LYS A 118 -4.04 -2.55 -0.28
C LYS A 118 -4.82 -1.53 0.50
N ILE A 119 -6.05 -1.26 0.07
CA ILE A 119 -7.06 -0.63 0.92
C ILE A 119 -7.55 -1.68 1.91
N MET A 120 -7.60 -1.33 3.18
CA MET A 120 -8.08 -2.15 4.29
C MET A 120 -9.53 -1.86 4.62
N ASN A 121 -9.88 -0.59 4.67
CA ASN A 121 -11.21 -0.10 4.98
C ASN A 121 -11.54 1.14 4.14
N TRP A 122 -12.82 1.31 3.85
CA TRP A 122 -13.38 2.44 3.13
C TRP A 122 -14.68 2.85 3.80
N SER A 123 -14.68 4.01 4.46
CA SER A 123 -15.87 4.64 5.00
C SER A 123 -16.31 5.77 4.08
N ASP A 124 -17.55 5.75 3.64
CA ASP A 124 -18.12 6.70 2.67
C ASP A 124 -19.29 7.43 3.30
N GLU A 125 -18.99 8.55 3.94
CA GLU A 125 -19.96 9.44 4.57
C GLU A 125 -20.36 10.58 3.61
N PRO A 126 -21.50 11.25 3.80
CA PRO A 126 -21.97 12.31 2.89
C PRO A 126 -20.94 13.40 2.60
N ASP A 127 -20.24 13.88 3.64
CA ASP A 127 -19.29 15.00 3.56
C ASP A 127 -17.82 14.57 3.64
N ARG A 128 -17.56 13.27 3.75
CA ARG A 128 -16.22 12.75 3.99
C ARG A 128 -16.04 11.32 3.48
N VAL A 129 -14.87 11.04 2.97
CA VAL A 129 -14.41 9.68 2.69
C VAL A 129 -13.16 9.43 3.49
N ASP A 130 -13.14 8.34 4.27
CA ASP A 130 -11.96 7.90 5.01
C ASP A 130 -11.50 6.53 4.51
N ILE A 131 -10.23 6.42 4.22
CA ILE A 131 -9.60 5.21 3.66
C ILE A 131 -8.43 4.80 4.53
N GLU A 132 -8.39 3.53 4.91
CA GLU A 132 -7.26 2.92 5.59
C GLU A 132 -6.48 2.03 4.62
N THR A 133 -5.18 2.08 4.70
CA THR A 133 -4.28 1.35 3.81
C THR A 133 -3.27 0.51 4.57
N THR A 134 -2.79 -0.57 3.97
CA THR A 134 -1.76 -1.44 4.54
C THR A 134 -0.39 -0.76 4.57
N THR A 135 -0.13 0.17 3.67
CA THR A 135 1.17 0.85 3.57
C THR A 135 1.01 2.36 3.60
N GLU A 136 1.96 3.04 4.25
CA GLU A 136 2.07 4.50 4.25
C GLU A 136 2.20 5.07 2.83
N HIS A 137 2.93 4.35 1.96
CA HIS A 137 3.16 4.75 0.57
C HIS A 137 1.88 4.80 -0.25
N LEU A 138 0.92 3.87 0.00
CA LEU A 138 -0.35 3.91 -0.72
C LEU A 138 -1.17 5.15 -0.33
N ALA A 139 -1.27 5.46 0.95
CA ALA A 139 -1.98 6.67 1.40
C ALA A 139 -1.38 7.95 0.78
N GLN A 140 -0.04 8.05 0.75
CA GLN A 140 0.67 9.18 0.11
C GLN A 140 0.41 9.24 -1.39
N ARG A 141 0.53 8.11 -2.09
CA ARG A 141 0.27 8.01 -3.54
C ARG A 141 -1.14 8.48 -3.89
N LEU A 142 -2.14 8.06 -3.11
CA LEU A 142 -3.53 8.47 -3.30
C LEU A 142 -3.71 9.98 -3.09
N GLY A 143 -3.10 10.55 -2.03
CA GLY A 143 -3.12 11.99 -1.78
C GLY A 143 -2.51 12.79 -2.95
N HIS A 144 -1.34 12.40 -3.43
CA HIS A 144 -0.70 13.04 -4.59
C HIS A 144 -1.51 12.89 -5.87
N ALA A 145 -2.18 11.75 -6.07
CA ALA A 145 -3.04 11.54 -7.22
C ALA A 145 -4.26 12.46 -7.20
N LEU A 146 -4.85 12.69 -6.02
CA LEU A 146 -5.96 13.63 -5.83
C LEU A 146 -5.52 15.08 -6.12
N GLU A 147 -4.38 15.52 -5.56
CA GLU A 147 -3.83 16.85 -5.86
C GLU A 147 -3.57 17.04 -7.36
N LYS A 148 -2.99 16.05 -8.01
CA LYS A 148 -2.65 16.13 -9.44
C LYS A 148 -3.88 16.12 -10.34
N ALA A 149 -4.93 15.39 -9.99
CA ALA A 149 -6.11 15.21 -10.83
C ALA A 149 -7.17 16.29 -10.60
N PHE A 150 -7.30 16.71 -9.36
CA PHE A 150 -8.40 17.58 -8.95
C PHE A 150 -7.95 18.87 -8.25
N ASP A 151 -6.64 19.16 -8.23
CA ASP A 151 -6.09 20.25 -7.42
C ASP A 151 -6.46 20.10 -5.93
N GLY A 152 -6.83 21.17 -5.23
CA GLY A 152 -7.09 21.13 -3.78
C GLY A 152 -5.81 21.14 -2.96
N LYS A 153 -5.92 20.81 -1.68
CA LYS A 153 -4.81 20.84 -0.74
C LYS A 153 -4.69 19.54 0.01
N ALA A 154 -3.59 18.84 -0.17
CA ALA A 154 -3.24 17.70 0.67
C ALA A 154 -2.25 18.11 1.77
N THR A 155 -2.46 17.56 2.96
CA THR A 155 -1.54 17.69 4.09
C THR A 155 -1.08 16.31 4.51
N TYR A 156 0.24 16.19 4.73
CA TYR A 156 0.89 14.93 5.02
C TYR A 156 1.51 14.98 6.42
N LYS A 157 1.15 14.05 7.28
CA LYS A 157 1.74 13.87 8.61
C LYS A 157 2.28 12.45 8.74
N PHE A 158 3.50 12.32 9.20
CA PHE A 158 4.18 11.03 9.38
C PHE A 158 4.48 10.80 10.85
N SER A 159 4.10 9.62 11.34
CA SER A 159 4.57 9.15 12.64
C SER A 159 5.85 8.34 12.41
N HIS A 160 6.96 8.81 12.97
CA HIS A 160 8.25 8.13 12.88
C HIS A 160 8.29 6.85 13.73
N GLU A 161 7.55 6.81 14.84
CA GLU A 161 7.53 5.67 15.76
C GLU A 161 6.78 4.48 15.16
N ASN A 162 5.61 4.72 14.55
CA ASN A 162 4.71 3.67 14.08
C ASN A 162 4.72 3.50 12.55
N LYS A 163 5.52 4.30 11.82
CA LYS A 163 5.56 4.33 10.36
C LYS A 163 4.18 4.44 9.70
N VAL A 164 3.32 5.31 10.26
CA VAL A 164 1.97 5.55 9.77
C VAL A 164 1.91 6.91 9.11
N ALA A 165 1.41 6.97 7.88
CA ALA A 165 1.08 8.21 7.19
C ALA A 165 -0.37 8.61 7.45
N ARG A 166 -0.60 9.89 7.70
CA ARG A 166 -1.94 10.51 7.71
C ARG A 166 -1.99 11.58 6.64
N VAL A 167 -2.88 11.40 5.68
CA VAL A 167 -3.05 12.29 4.54
C VAL A 167 -4.47 12.85 4.60
N ASN A 168 -4.58 14.18 4.58
CA ASN A 168 -5.90 14.83 4.45
C ASN A 168 -5.90 15.64 3.18
N TRP A 169 -6.84 15.37 2.29
CA TRP A 169 -7.07 16.13 1.09
C TRP A 169 -8.41 16.88 1.19
N HIS A 170 -8.36 18.17 0.90
CA HIS A 170 -9.49 19.08 1.01
C HIS A 170 -9.63 19.93 -0.25
N ARG A 171 -10.86 20.04 -0.76
CA ARG A 171 -11.21 20.94 -1.83
C ARG A 171 -12.67 21.40 -1.70
N ASP A 172 -12.88 22.73 -1.71
CA ASP A 172 -14.20 23.39 -1.80
C ASP A 172 -14.65 23.59 -3.23
#